data_821fecf1afebbaca4c36c5d4dced3a26
#
_entry.id   821fecf1afebbaca4c36c5d4dced3a26
#
_cell.length_a   1.000
_cell.length_b   1.000
_cell.length_c   1.000
_cell.angle_alpha   90.00
_cell.angle_beta   90.00
_cell.angle_gamma   90.00
#
_symmetry.space_group_name_H-M   'P 1'
#
loop_
_entity.id
_entity.type
_entity.pdbx_description
1 polymer ?
#
loop_
_entity_poly.entity_id
_entity_poly.type
_entity_poly.pdbx_seq_one_letter_code
_entity_poly.pdbx_strand_id
1 'polypeptide(L)'
;TAQTYKNVRAKQDGLSIMVQYDMAGELFRGDGVALTYSLDNGKTYSAIHDAEGDLGANVLPGKSNEINWLLIDKDFIIGKIIKFRLVTLPEGMIYVDGGEFTRTSNTEKKTVQSEHAVQLGSFLMDKTEVTQREYRHVMGKYASDYTGCMECPVENVSWFDATAYARKVGKRLPTEAEWEYAAQGGAYAQTSQLYSGSNDIEDVAWFLANTESKQPVGKKQPNALGLYDMSGNVWEWCADWYHDDYFQIADKSDPKGPEYGTEKVVRGGSWFSNDVFCTVNRRYKLKPDYRDTNFGFRCVKDL
;
A
#
# COMPACT_ATOMS: atom_id res chain seq x y z
N THR A 1 -5.96 14.86 19.51
CA THR A 1 -5.11 13.97 20.34
C THR A 1 -5.02 12.63 19.62
N ALA A 2 -3.81 12.06 19.52
CA ALA A 2 -3.64 10.74 18.90
C ALA A 2 -4.54 9.70 19.60
N GLN A 3 -5.16 8.81 18.83
CA GLN A 3 -5.95 7.71 19.36
C GLN A 3 -5.06 6.77 20.18
N THR A 4 -5.58 6.31 21.30
CA THR A 4 -4.91 5.31 22.12
C THR A 4 -5.87 4.20 22.47
N TYR A 5 -5.41 2.96 22.32
CA TYR A 5 -6.14 1.76 22.70
C TYR A 5 -5.54 1.22 24.00
N LYS A 6 -6.38 0.96 25.00
CA LYS A 6 -5.99 0.49 26.32
C LYS A 6 -6.85 -0.69 26.74
N ASN A 7 -6.38 -1.42 27.76
CA ASN A 7 -7.12 -2.53 28.37
C ASN A 7 -7.58 -3.59 27.35
N VAL A 8 -6.78 -3.81 26.29
CA VAL A 8 -7.07 -4.83 25.28
C VAL A 8 -7.05 -6.21 25.96
N ARG A 9 -8.19 -6.89 25.96
CA ARG A 9 -8.36 -8.20 26.56
C ARG A 9 -9.06 -9.10 25.57
N ALA A 10 -8.63 -10.34 25.47
CA ALA A 10 -9.27 -11.34 24.62
C ALA A 10 -9.74 -12.53 25.45
N LYS A 11 -10.92 -13.03 25.14
CA LYS A 11 -11.51 -14.22 25.75
C LYS A 11 -12.11 -15.08 24.65
N GLN A 12 -11.74 -16.36 24.64
CA GLN A 12 -12.43 -17.32 23.78
C GLN A 12 -13.78 -17.70 24.42
N ASP A 13 -14.82 -17.68 23.60
CA ASP A 13 -16.16 -18.12 23.94
C ASP A 13 -16.70 -19.05 22.84
N GLY A 14 -16.60 -20.34 23.08
CA GLY A 14 -16.96 -21.35 22.08
C GLY A 14 -16.13 -21.23 20.80
N LEU A 15 -16.81 -20.97 19.69
CA LEU A 15 -16.20 -20.79 18.36
C LEU A 15 -15.89 -19.32 18.01
N SER A 16 -15.78 -18.46 19.00
CA SER A 16 -15.38 -17.07 18.78
C SER A 16 -14.31 -16.62 19.77
N ILE A 17 -13.58 -15.58 19.41
CA ILE A 17 -12.74 -14.79 20.31
C ILE A 17 -13.36 -13.41 20.43
N MET A 18 -13.77 -13.07 21.65
CA MET A 18 -14.20 -11.70 21.98
C MET A 18 -12.98 -10.88 22.39
N VAL A 19 -12.75 -9.76 21.72
CA VAL A 19 -11.70 -8.79 22.07
C VAL A 19 -12.38 -7.53 22.59
N GLN A 20 -12.09 -7.19 23.84
CA GLN A 20 -12.55 -5.95 24.48
C GLN A 20 -11.42 -4.94 24.56
N TYR A 21 -11.74 -3.66 24.38
CA TYR A 21 -10.77 -2.57 24.47
C TYR A 21 -11.41 -1.25 24.85
N ASP A 22 -10.61 -0.37 25.44
CA ASP A 22 -10.99 1.03 25.67
C ASP A 22 -10.31 1.89 24.57
N MET A 23 -11.05 2.82 24.00
CA MET A 23 -10.53 3.81 23.07
C MET A 23 -10.62 5.20 23.66
N ALA A 24 -9.50 5.91 23.71
CA ALA A 24 -9.42 7.32 24.08
C ALA A 24 -8.96 8.16 22.88
N GLY A 25 -9.55 9.34 22.73
CA GLY A 25 -9.40 10.19 21.55
C GLY A 25 -10.41 9.83 20.46
N GLU A 26 -10.81 10.84 19.70
CA GLU A 26 -11.76 10.65 18.58
C GLU A 26 -11.01 10.23 17.34
N LEU A 27 -11.62 9.36 16.53
CA LEU A 27 -11.19 9.10 15.16
C LEU A 27 -11.39 10.37 14.33
N PHE A 28 -10.47 10.68 13.44
CA PHE A 28 -10.76 11.68 12.41
C PHE A 28 -11.87 11.15 11.51
N ARG A 29 -12.62 12.07 10.92
CA ARG A 29 -13.69 11.70 10.00
C ARG A 29 -13.16 10.80 8.89
N GLY A 30 -13.75 9.61 8.74
CA GLY A 30 -13.35 8.62 7.75
C GLY A 30 -12.32 7.60 8.23
N ASP A 31 -11.61 7.86 9.35
CA ASP A 31 -10.71 6.87 9.93
C ASP A 31 -11.50 5.69 10.52
N GLY A 32 -10.86 4.54 10.61
CA GLY A 32 -11.43 3.33 11.17
C GLY A 32 -10.54 2.67 12.21
N VAL A 33 -11.07 1.64 12.86
CA VAL A 33 -10.35 0.74 13.77
C VAL A 33 -10.21 -0.61 13.08
N ALA A 34 -9.00 -1.15 13.02
CA ALA A 34 -8.73 -2.50 12.55
C ALA A 34 -8.18 -3.35 13.70
N LEU A 35 -8.57 -4.62 13.75
CA LEU A 35 -8.02 -5.62 14.65
C LEU A 35 -6.99 -6.47 13.89
N THR A 36 -5.83 -6.66 14.49
CA THR A 36 -4.78 -7.53 13.97
C THR A 36 -4.40 -8.59 14.99
N TYR A 37 -3.88 -9.72 14.54
CA TYR A 37 -3.41 -10.81 15.40
C TYR A 37 -2.00 -11.23 15.06
N SER A 38 -1.29 -11.79 16.04
CA SER A 38 0.06 -12.36 15.90
C SER A 38 0.09 -13.77 16.51
N LEU A 39 0.77 -14.69 15.82
CA LEU A 39 1.03 -16.06 16.29
C LEU A 39 2.52 -16.29 16.63
N ASP A 40 3.36 -15.31 16.42
CA ASP A 40 4.82 -15.35 16.63
C ASP A 40 5.30 -14.45 17.77
N ASN A 41 4.45 -14.30 18.78
CA ASN A 41 4.68 -13.49 19.98
C ASN A 41 4.79 -11.97 19.70
N GLY A 42 4.14 -11.48 18.65
CA GLY A 42 4.06 -10.04 18.33
C GLY A 42 5.17 -9.53 17.41
N LYS A 43 5.89 -10.41 16.75
CA LYS A 43 6.88 -10.02 15.74
C LYS A 43 6.23 -9.59 14.44
N THR A 44 5.24 -10.36 13.99
CA THR A 44 4.41 -10.04 12.83
C THR A 44 2.93 -9.99 13.21
N TYR A 45 2.14 -9.19 12.50
CA TYR A 45 0.70 -9.08 12.71
C TYR A 45 -0.02 -9.15 11.38
N SER A 46 -1.11 -9.92 11.34
CA SER A 46 -2.02 -10.05 10.21
C SER A 46 -3.36 -9.39 10.52
N ALA A 47 -3.99 -8.80 9.51
CA ALA A 47 -5.31 -8.21 9.67
C ALA A 47 -6.39 -9.28 9.86
N ILE A 48 -7.43 -8.93 10.62
CA ILE A 48 -8.66 -9.73 10.74
C ILE A 48 -9.74 -9.00 9.95
N HIS A 49 -10.20 -9.61 8.86
CA HIS A 49 -11.18 -9.01 7.94
C HIS A 49 -12.61 -9.50 8.17
N ASP A 50 -12.78 -10.59 8.90
CA ASP A 50 -14.05 -11.28 9.14
C ASP A 50 -14.49 -11.23 10.61
N ALA A 51 -14.10 -10.19 11.32
CA ALA A 51 -14.62 -9.89 12.64
C ALA A 51 -15.77 -8.88 12.58
N GLU A 52 -16.64 -8.91 13.58
CA GLU A 52 -17.79 -8.03 13.74
C GLU A 52 -17.70 -7.22 15.05
N GLY A 53 -18.43 -6.12 15.14
CA GLY A 53 -18.51 -5.29 16.33
C GLY A 53 -17.91 -3.90 16.14
N ASP A 54 -17.23 -3.39 17.17
CA ASP A 54 -16.65 -2.04 17.18
C ASP A 54 -15.35 -1.96 16.36
N LEU A 55 -15.51 -2.10 15.03
CA LEU A 55 -14.47 -2.06 13.99
C LEU A 55 -14.86 -1.09 12.88
N GLY A 56 -13.88 -0.78 12.02
CA GLY A 56 -14.10 0.09 10.86
C GLY A 56 -14.32 1.54 11.23
N ALA A 57 -15.00 2.25 10.35
CA ALA A 57 -15.35 3.65 10.55
C ALA A 57 -16.48 3.80 11.59
N ASN A 58 -16.52 4.97 12.24
CA ASN A 58 -17.56 5.35 13.21
C ASN A 58 -17.51 4.66 14.59
N VAL A 59 -16.40 4.04 14.94
CA VAL A 59 -16.20 3.59 16.33
C VAL A 59 -16.07 4.80 17.24
N LEU A 60 -16.87 4.84 18.29
CA LEU A 60 -16.88 5.96 19.23
C LEU A 60 -15.86 5.73 20.36
N PRO A 61 -15.22 6.80 20.84
CA PRO A 61 -14.42 6.72 22.05
C PRO A 61 -15.26 6.19 23.21
N GLY A 62 -14.70 5.28 23.97
CA GLY A 62 -15.44 4.69 25.08
C GLY A 62 -14.65 3.64 25.80
N LYS A 63 -15.31 3.04 26.78
CA LYS A 63 -14.85 1.88 27.52
C LYS A 63 -15.63 0.66 27.07
N SER A 64 -14.95 -0.48 27.02
CA SER A 64 -15.55 -1.78 26.69
C SER A 64 -16.13 -1.86 25.28
N ASN A 65 -15.44 -1.28 24.30
CA ASN A 65 -15.70 -1.61 22.90
C ASN A 65 -15.43 -3.11 22.69
N GLU A 66 -16.22 -3.76 21.86
CA GLU A 66 -16.18 -5.21 21.67
C GLU A 66 -16.07 -5.59 20.20
N ILE A 67 -15.19 -6.57 19.94
CA ILE A 67 -15.00 -7.17 18.63
C ILE A 67 -15.13 -8.68 18.78
N ASN A 68 -15.93 -9.30 17.91
CA ASN A 68 -16.11 -10.73 17.84
C ASN A 68 -15.46 -11.29 16.59
N TRP A 69 -14.49 -12.18 16.77
CA TRP A 69 -13.82 -12.90 15.69
C TRP A 69 -14.25 -14.36 15.69
N LEU A 70 -14.96 -14.79 14.64
CA LEU A 70 -15.40 -16.16 14.47
C LEU A 70 -14.23 -17.05 14.07
N LEU A 71 -14.15 -18.23 14.71
CA LEU A 71 -13.07 -19.21 14.52
C LEU A 71 -13.42 -20.33 13.53
N ILE A 72 -14.47 -20.19 12.77
CA ILE A 72 -14.85 -21.17 11.76
C ILE A 72 -13.74 -21.23 10.69
N ASP A 73 -13.32 -22.46 10.37
CA ASP A 73 -12.26 -22.77 9.40
C ASP A 73 -10.88 -22.13 9.72
N LYS A 74 -10.60 -21.91 11.02
CA LYS A 74 -9.34 -21.31 11.48
C LYS A 74 -8.44 -22.28 12.23
N ASP A 75 -8.25 -23.47 11.70
CA ASP A 75 -7.45 -24.53 12.30
C ASP A 75 -6.00 -24.12 12.58
N PHE A 76 -5.49 -23.14 11.83
CA PHE A 76 -4.13 -22.61 11.96
C PHE A 76 -3.84 -21.93 13.31
N ILE A 77 -4.87 -21.56 14.10
CA ILE A 77 -4.70 -20.95 15.41
C ILE A 77 -4.87 -21.92 16.57
N ILE A 78 -5.26 -23.17 16.33
CA ILE A 78 -5.49 -24.16 17.37
C ILE A 78 -4.21 -24.40 18.18
N GLY A 79 -4.31 -24.26 19.50
CA GLY A 79 -3.18 -24.43 20.42
C GLY A 79 -2.11 -23.33 20.35
N LYS A 80 -2.36 -22.23 19.67
CA LYS A 80 -1.44 -21.08 19.59
C LYS A 80 -1.76 -20.02 20.63
N ILE A 81 -0.73 -19.33 21.08
CA ILE A 81 -0.88 -18.09 21.86
C ILE A 81 -1.08 -16.96 20.85
N ILE A 82 -2.21 -16.25 20.95
CA ILE A 82 -2.56 -15.16 20.05
C ILE A 82 -2.37 -13.85 20.79
N LYS A 83 -1.64 -12.90 20.16
CA LYS A 83 -1.60 -11.50 20.57
C LYS A 83 -2.44 -10.68 19.65
N PHE A 84 -3.21 -9.75 20.19
CA PHE A 84 -4.05 -8.81 19.44
C PHE A 84 -3.47 -7.40 19.50
N ARG A 85 -3.60 -6.67 18.42
CA ARG A 85 -3.29 -5.24 18.33
C ARG A 85 -4.39 -4.52 17.56
N LEU A 86 -4.79 -3.37 18.07
CA LEU A 86 -5.71 -2.46 17.40
C LEU A 86 -4.89 -1.41 16.65
N VAL A 87 -5.29 -1.12 15.43
CA VAL A 87 -4.63 -0.16 14.54
C VAL A 87 -5.67 0.86 14.08
N THR A 88 -5.31 2.14 14.15
CA THR A 88 -6.09 3.18 13.47
C THR A 88 -5.80 3.10 11.98
N LEU A 89 -6.85 2.90 11.21
CA LEU A 89 -6.82 2.85 9.75
C LEU A 89 -7.27 4.23 9.21
N PRO A 90 -6.36 5.10 8.77
CA PRO A 90 -6.72 6.38 8.19
C PRO A 90 -7.60 6.21 6.96
N GLU A 91 -8.51 7.17 6.74
CA GLU A 91 -9.36 7.17 5.54
C GLU A 91 -8.51 7.05 4.27
N GLY A 92 -8.95 6.19 3.36
CA GLY A 92 -8.27 5.98 2.08
C GLY A 92 -7.00 5.15 2.16
N MET A 93 -6.65 4.57 3.30
CA MET A 93 -5.51 3.64 3.43
C MET A 93 -5.97 2.18 3.59
N ILE A 94 -5.12 1.28 3.14
CA ILE A 94 -5.25 -0.18 3.29
C ILE A 94 -4.17 -0.67 4.23
N TYR A 95 -4.51 -1.58 5.15
CA TYR A 95 -3.54 -2.33 5.93
C TYR A 95 -2.96 -3.44 5.06
N VAL A 96 -1.66 -3.44 4.88
CA VAL A 96 -0.92 -4.47 4.15
C VAL A 96 -0.22 -5.35 5.16
N ASP A 97 -0.64 -6.62 5.23
CA ASP A 97 0.02 -7.63 6.06
C ASP A 97 1.46 -7.81 5.63
N GLY A 98 2.37 -7.84 6.58
CA GLY A 98 3.75 -8.23 6.30
C GLY A 98 3.84 -9.68 5.84
N GLY A 99 4.88 -10.01 5.12
CA GLY A 99 5.08 -11.37 4.62
C GLY A 99 6.35 -11.52 3.81
N GLU A 100 6.62 -12.74 3.40
CA GLU A 100 7.70 -13.06 2.49
C GLU A 100 7.17 -13.12 1.05
N PHE A 101 7.92 -12.56 0.11
CA PHE A 101 7.64 -12.67 -1.31
C PHE A 101 8.92 -12.72 -2.13
N THR A 102 8.82 -13.23 -3.34
CA THR A 102 9.93 -13.28 -4.28
C THR A 102 9.83 -12.13 -5.26
N ARG A 103 10.84 -11.29 -5.27
CA ARG A 103 11.01 -10.23 -6.27
C ARG A 103 11.63 -10.81 -7.52
N THR A 104 11.12 -10.39 -8.68
CA THR A 104 11.70 -10.73 -9.98
C THR A 104 12.14 -9.45 -10.68
N SER A 105 13.40 -9.42 -11.13
CA SER A 105 13.92 -8.27 -11.87
C SER A 105 13.64 -8.44 -13.36
N ASN A 106 12.83 -7.55 -13.93
CA ASN A 106 12.68 -7.41 -15.37
C ASN A 106 13.19 -6.03 -15.80
N THR A 107 14.45 -5.96 -16.21
CA THR A 107 15.08 -4.75 -16.75
C THR A 107 15.38 -4.94 -18.23
N GLU A 108 15.44 -3.82 -18.99
CA GLU A 108 15.74 -3.85 -20.44
C GLU A 108 17.07 -4.53 -20.79
N LYS A 109 17.98 -4.66 -19.82
CA LYS A 109 19.34 -5.15 -20.05
C LYS A 109 19.57 -6.61 -19.69
N LYS A 110 18.67 -7.27 -18.95
CA LYS A 110 18.88 -8.64 -18.48
C LYS A 110 17.69 -9.53 -18.78
N THR A 111 17.92 -10.55 -19.59
CA THR A 111 17.01 -11.68 -19.83
C THR A 111 17.04 -12.72 -18.69
N VAL A 112 17.91 -12.55 -17.70
CA VAL A 112 18.02 -13.44 -16.54
C VAL A 112 17.19 -12.86 -15.41
N GLN A 113 16.08 -13.52 -15.08
CA GLN A 113 15.32 -13.26 -13.87
C GLN A 113 16.21 -13.61 -12.66
N SER A 114 16.64 -12.62 -11.92
CA SER A 114 17.18 -12.85 -10.58
C SER A 114 16.03 -12.86 -9.59
N GLU A 115 15.80 -13.99 -8.96
CA GLU A 115 14.83 -14.12 -7.87
C GLU A 115 15.50 -13.69 -6.55
N HIS A 116 14.81 -12.89 -5.78
CA HIS A 116 15.26 -12.44 -4.46
C HIS A 116 14.10 -12.51 -3.46
N ALA A 117 14.22 -13.39 -2.48
CA ALA A 117 13.25 -13.50 -1.40
C ALA A 117 13.42 -12.33 -0.43
N VAL A 118 12.32 -11.64 -0.14
CA VAL A 118 12.26 -10.47 0.74
C VAL A 118 11.18 -10.67 1.78
N GLN A 119 11.50 -10.37 3.04
CA GLN A 119 10.55 -10.29 4.16
C GLN A 119 10.21 -8.82 4.41
N LEU A 120 8.92 -8.49 4.46
CA LEU A 120 8.43 -7.16 4.81
C LEU A 120 7.65 -7.18 6.13
N GLY A 121 7.80 -6.14 6.93
CA GLY A 121 6.88 -5.81 8.00
C GLY A 121 5.53 -5.33 7.45
N SER A 122 4.50 -5.28 8.33
CA SER A 122 3.19 -4.73 7.95
C SER A 122 3.24 -3.20 7.88
N PHE A 123 2.47 -2.60 6.99
CA PHE A 123 2.38 -1.15 6.78
C PHE A 123 0.99 -0.73 6.29
N LEU A 124 0.72 0.55 6.28
CA LEU A 124 -0.46 1.13 5.64
C LEU A 124 -0.08 1.73 4.29
N MET A 125 -0.90 1.53 3.26
CA MET A 125 -0.70 2.09 1.92
C MET A 125 -1.94 2.84 1.45
N ASP A 126 -1.76 3.97 0.78
CA ASP A 126 -2.86 4.69 0.13
C ASP A 126 -3.55 3.78 -0.90
N LYS A 127 -4.87 3.73 -0.85
CA LYS A 127 -5.71 2.87 -1.69
C LYS A 127 -5.56 3.18 -3.18
N THR A 128 -5.30 4.44 -3.50
CA THR A 128 -5.09 4.98 -4.84
C THR A 128 -3.86 5.86 -4.87
N GLU A 129 -3.49 6.37 -6.03
CA GLU A 129 -2.55 7.48 -6.14
C GLU A 129 -3.11 8.73 -5.44
N VAL A 130 -2.22 9.61 -4.97
CA VAL A 130 -2.61 10.91 -4.41
C VAL A 130 -3.30 11.74 -5.48
N THR A 131 -4.51 12.21 -5.20
CA THR A 131 -5.32 13.01 -6.13
C THR A 131 -4.87 14.47 -6.21
N GLN A 132 -5.24 15.16 -7.29
CA GLN A 132 -5.04 16.61 -7.43
C GLN A 132 -5.73 17.39 -6.31
N ARG A 133 -6.91 16.93 -5.85
CA ARG A 133 -7.64 17.51 -4.72
C ARG A 133 -6.82 17.46 -3.44
N GLU A 134 -6.32 16.28 -3.09
CA GLU A 134 -5.53 16.08 -1.87
C GLU A 134 -4.23 16.85 -1.92
N TYR A 135 -3.50 16.78 -3.03
CA TYR A 135 -2.25 17.51 -3.20
C TYR A 135 -2.46 19.02 -3.04
N ARG A 136 -3.46 19.58 -3.72
CA ARG A 136 -3.80 21.01 -3.61
C ARG A 136 -4.18 21.40 -2.18
N HIS A 137 -5.00 20.57 -1.52
CA HIS A 137 -5.42 20.84 -0.13
C HIS A 137 -4.22 20.92 0.81
N VAL A 138 -3.27 20.00 0.69
CA VAL A 138 -2.09 19.91 1.54
C VAL A 138 -1.02 20.93 1.17
N MET A 139 -0.70 21.07 -0.12
CA MET A 139 0.42 21.91 -0.59
C MET A 139 0.03 23.35 -0.90
N GLY A 140 -1.24 23.66 -0.98
CA GLY A 140 -1.77 25.00 -1.25
C GLY A 140 -1.57 25.48 -2.69
N LYS A 141 -1.14 24.59 -3.60
CA LYS A 141 -0.87 24.91 -5.01
C LYS A 141 -1.24 23.73 -5.92
N TYR A 142 -1.51 24.02 -7.18
CA TYR A 142 -1.57 23.02 -8.24
C TYR A 142 -0.15 22.63 -8.67
N ALA A 143 0.08 21.35 -8.93
CA ALA A 143 1.27 20.85 -9.60
C ALA A 143 0.94 20.42 -11.03
N SER A 144 -0.24 19.85 -11.21
CA SER A 144 -0.72 19.26 -12.46
C SER A 144 -0.92 20.29 -13.57
N ASP A 145 -0.56 19.90 -14.79
CA ASP A 145 -0.76 20.74 -15.98
C ASP A 145 -2.24 20.88 -16.32
N TYR A 146 -3.01 19.80 -16.17
CA TYR A 146 -4.46 19.80 -16.33
C TYR A 146 -5.18 19.73 -15.00
N THR A 147 -5.86 20.81 -14.62
CA THR A 147 -6.53 20.97 -13.32
C THR A 147 -8.04 20.74 -13.37
N GLY A 148 -8.59 20.30 -14.50
CA GLY A 148 -10.02 20.06 -14.70
C GLY A 148 -10.55 18.77 -14.04
N CYS A 149 -9.66 17.91 -13.51
CA CYS A 149 -10.02 16.64 -12.89
C CYS A 149 -9.44 16.53 -11.48
N MET A 150 -10.20 16.95 -10.47
CA MET A 150 -9.73 16.96 -9.10
C MET A 150 -9.55 15.55 -8.50
N GLU A 151 -10.27 14.56 -9.02
CA GLU A 151 -10.17 13.14 -8.62
C GLU A 151 -9.16 12.35 -9.47
N CYS A 152 -8.52 12.98 -10.46
CA CYS A 152 -7.38 12.37 -11.15
C CYS A 152 -6.14 12.42 -10.28
N PRO A 153 -5.15 11.52 -10.50
CA PRO A 153 -3.88 11.59 -9.78
C PRO A 153 -3.19 12.93 -10.02
N VAL A 154 -2.50 13.40 -8.99
CA VAL A 154 -1.56 14.51 -9.17
C VAL A 154 -0.42 14.04 -10.05
N GLU A 155 -0.03 14.88 -11.01
CA GLU A 155 1.10 14.63 -11.90
C GLU A 155 1.98 15.89 -12.01
N ASN A 156 3.03 15.81 -12.81
CA ASN A 156 4.01 16.90 -12.96
C ASN A 156 4.72 17.24 -11.62
N VAL A 157 4.88 16.22 -10.78
CA VAL A 157 5.53 16.26 -9.48
C VAL A 157 6.88 15.52 -9.52
N SER A 158 7.92 16.15 -9.00
CA SER A 158 9.21 15.51 -8.79
C SER A 158 9.18 14.59 -7.58
N TRP A 159 10.21 13.74 -7.45
CA TRP A 159 10.40 12.94 -6.24
C TRP A 159 10.48 13.80 -4.97
N PHE A 160 11.10 14.99 -5.06
CA PHE A 160 11.19 15.93 -3.95
C PHE A 160 9.81 16.48 -3.56
N ASP A 161 8.94 16.81 -4.54
CA ASP A 161 7.58 17.27 -4.25
C ASP A 161 6.74 16.18 -3.60
N ALA A 162 6.82 14.95 -4.13
CA ALA A 162 6.13 13.78 -3.58
C ALA A 162 6.57 13.50 -2.13
N THR A 163 7.88 13.55 -1.87
CA THR A 163 8.43 13.38 -0.52
C THR A 163 8.00 14.52 0.42
N ALA A 164 7.97 15.76 -0.07
CA ALA A 164 7.54 16.90 0.74
C ALA A 164 6.05 16.80 1.12
N TYR A 165 5.20 16.39 0.16
CA TYR A 165 3.80 16.09 0.44
C TYR A 165 3.65 15.01 1.50
N ALA A 166 4.28 13.84 1.26
CA ALA A 166 4.17 12.69 2.15
C ALA A 166 4.56 13.05 3.60
N ARG A 167 5.69 13.74 3.80
CA ARG A 167 6.13 14.23 5.12
C ARG A 167 5.12 15.17 5.77
N LYS A 168 4.50 16.05 4.98
CA LYS A 168 3.55 17.04 5.50
C LYS A 168 2.27 16.39 6.04
N VAL A 169 1.86 15.23 5.51
CA VAL A 169 0.72 14.44 5.98
C VAL A 169 1.12 13.29 6.94
N GLY A 170 2.38 13.27 7.41
CA GLY A 170 2.87 12.24 8.34
C GLY A 170 2.98 10.85 7.72
N LYS A 171 3.26 10.80 6.42
CA LYS A 171 3.47 9.59 5.60
C LYS A 171 4.86 9.64 4.96
N ARG A 172 5.19 8.62 4.18
CA ARG A 172 6.38 8.54 3.32
C ARG A 172 6.05 7.91 1.96
N LEU A 173 6.96 7.99 1.02
CA LEU A 173 6.87 7.18 -0.20
C LEU A 173 7.09 5.69 0.15
N PRO A 174 6.46 4.75 -0.58
CA PRO A 174 6.74 3.33 -0.44
C PRO A 174 8.18 3.04 -0.83
N THR A 175 8.82 2.06 -0.20
CA THR A 175 9.99 1.44 -0.79
C THR A 175 9.57 0.68 -2.05
N GLU A 176 10.51 0.43 -2.96
CA GLU A 176 10.21 -0.35 -4.15
C GLU A 176 9.71 -1.77 -3.80
N ALA A 177 10.24 -2.35 -2.73
CA ALA A 177 9.81 -3.66 -2.24
C ALA A 177 8.37 -3.65 -1.70
N GLU A 178 8.00 -2.64 -0.91
CA GLU A 178 6.64 -2.45 -0.42
C GLU A 178 5.65 -2.24 -1.57
N TRP A 179 6.04 -1.42 -2.56
CA TRP A 179 5.21 -1.17 -3.73
C TRP A 179 4.95 -2.45 -4.52
N GLU A 180 6.01 -3.23 -4.83
CA GLU A 180 5.91 -4.47 -5.60
C GLU A 180 5.12 -5.54 -4.86
N TYR A 181 5.36 -5.72 -3.56
CA TYR A 181 4.61 -6.64 -2.71
C TYR A 181 3.12 -6.32 -2.71
N ALA A 182 2.78 -5.05 -2.51
CA ALA A 182 1.41 -4.59 -2.52
C ALA A 182 0.75 -4.73 -3.90
N ALA A 183 1.47 -4.45 -5.00
CA ALA A 183 0.99 -4.62 -6.36
C ALA A 183 0.70 -6.08 -6.71
N GLN A 184 1.47 -7.03 -6.17
CA GLN A 184 1.22 -8.47 -6.32
C GLN A 184 0.02 -8.97 -5.50
N GLY A 185 -0.53 -8.16 -4.59
CA GLY A 185 -1.65 -8.55 -3.72
C GLY A 185 -1.23 -8.96 -2.30
N GLY A 186 0.03 -8.71 -1.92
CA GLY A 186 0.54 -8.97 -0.58
C GLY A 186 0.43 -10.44 -0.17
N ALA A 187 0.02 -10.68 1.07
CA ALA A 187 -0.22 -12.04 1.58
C ALA A 187 -1.38 -12.78 0.88
N TYR A 188 -2.20 -12.07 0.12
CA TYR A 188 -3.33 -12.62 -0.64
C TYR A 188 -3.03 -12.75 -2.14
N ALA A 189 -1.75 -12.63 -2.52
CA ALA A 189 -1.31 -12.75 -3.90
C ALA A 189 -1.77 -14.07 -4.50
N GLN A 190 -2.53 -13.97 -5.58
CA GLN A 190 -2.83 -15.14 -6.41
C GLN A 190 -1.64 -15.39 -7.35
N THR A 191 -1.33 -16.65 -7.59
CA THR A 191 -0.15 -17.04 -8.35
C THR A 191 -0.02 -16.29 -9.68
N SER A 192 1.10 -15.58 -9.83
CA SER A 192 1.64 -14.99 -11.08
C SER A 192 0.68 -14.15 -11.92
N GLN A 193 0.04 -13.14 -11.33
CA GLN A 193 -0.65 -12.13 -12.12
C GLN A 193 0.37 -11.19 -12.78
N LEU A 194 0.16 -10.92 -14.07
CA LEU A 194 1.04 -10.03 -14.85
C LEU A 194 0.85 -8.57 -14.46
N TYR A 195 -0.41 -8.18 -14.22
CA TYR A 195 -0.80 -6.86 -13.76
C TYR A 195 -1.39 -6.93 -12.36
N SER A 196 -1.50 -5.83 -11.68
CA SER A 196 -2.00 -5.80 -10.31
C SER A 196 -3.49 -6.13 -10.25
N GLY A 197 -3.81 -7.37 -9.93
CA GLY A 197 -5.18 -7.87 -9.78
C GLY A 197 -5.73 -8.66 -10.97
N SER A 198 -5.06 -8.70 -12.13
CA SER A 198 -5.52 -9.46 -13.30
C SER A 198 -4.37 -9.86 -14.23
N ASN A 199 -4.63 -10.83 -15.11
CA ASN A 199 -3.80 -11.11 -16.29
C ASN A 199 -4.31 -10.39 -17.54
N ASP A 200 -5.50 -9.79 -17.48
CA ASP A 200 -6.02 -8.90 -18.51
C ASP A 200 -5.83 -7.45 -18.07
N ILE A 201 -5.02 -6.70 -18.83
CA ILE A 201 -4.70 -5.31 -18.52
C ILE A 201 -5.95 -4.40 -18.58
N GLU A 202 -6.92 -4.73 -19.42
CA GLU A 202 -8.15 -3.94 -19.57
C GLU A 202 -8.98 -3.88 -18.29
N ASP A 203 -8.89 -4.90 -17.44
CA ASP A 203 -9.63 -4.94 -16.18
C ASP A 203 -9.10 -3.91 -15.16
N VAL A 204 -7.79 -3.70 -15.12
CA VAL A 204 -7.08 -3.09 -13.97
C VAL A 204 -6.31 -1.82 -14.30
N ALA A 205 -6.09 -1.50 -15.59
CA ALA A 205 -5.20 -0.41 -15.98
C ALA A 205 -5.83 0.61 -16.95
N TRP A 206 -5.43 1.86 -16.78
CA TRP A 206 -5.52 2.89 -17.81
C TRP A 206 -4.14 3.03 -18.46
N PHE A 207 -4.04 2.72 -19.76
CA PHE A 207 -2.80 2.67 -20.52
C PHE A 207 -2.99 3.16 -21.94
N LEU A 208 -1.93 3.24 -22.72
CA LEU A 208 -1.90 3.90 -24.05
C LEU A 208 -2.99 3.40 -25.03
N ALA A 209 -3.41 2.13 -24.93
CA ALA A 209 -4.37 1.59 -25.89
C ALA A 209 -5.84 1.87 -25.52
N ASN A 210 -6.14 2.26 -24.26
CA ASN A 210 -7.52 2.43 -23.81
C ASN A 210 -7.86 3.83 -23.26
N THR A 211 -6.91 4.76 -23.26
CA THR A 211 -7.17 6.14 -22.86
C THR A 211 -6.18 7.11 -23.50
N GLU A 212 -6.57 8.36 -23.64
CA GLU A 212 -5.72 9.46 -24.17
C GLU A 212 -5.18 10.37 -23.05
N SER A 213 -5.56 10.11 -21.80
CA SER A 213 -5.13 10.91 -20.64
C SER A 213 -5.31 10.13 -19.34
N LYS A 214 -4.70 10.64 -18.24
CA LYS A 214 -4.97 10.14 -16.89
C LYS A 214 -6.45 10.17 -16.56
N GLN A 215 -6.90 9.20 -15.79
CA GLN A 215 -8.29 9.03 -15.40
C GLN A 215 -8.49 9.27 -13.89
N PRO A 216 -9.71 9.54 -13.42
CA PRO A 216 -10.01 9.57 -12.00
C PRO A 216 -9.60 8.25 -11.34
N VAL A 217 -8.99 8.34 -10.16
CA VAL A 217 -8.49 7.18 -9.44
C VAL A 217 -9.59 6.19 -9.06
N GLY A 218 -9.25 4.91 -8.94
CA GLY A 218 -10.15 3.87 -8.45
C GLY A 218 -11.32 3.52 -9.39
N LYS A 219 -11.14 3.63 -10.72
CA LYS A 219 -12.20 3.33 -11.71
C LYS A 219 -12.07 1.98 -12.39
N LYS A 220 -10.92 1.34 -12.28
CA LYS A 220 -10.69 -0.04 -12.72
C LYS A 220 -10.87 -1.00 -11.54
N GLN A 221 -10.68 -2.30 -11.76
CA GLN A 221 -10.76 -3.28 -10.66
C GLN A 221 -9.55 -3.17 -9.73
N PRO A 222 -9.73 -3.35 -8.42
CA PRO A 222 -8.61 -3.40 -7.47
C PRO A 222 -7.94 -4.77 -7.48
N ASN A 223 -6.76 -4.85 -6.91
CA ASN A 223 -6.12 -6.12 -6.61
C ASN A 223 -6.70 -6.78 -5.33
N ALA A 224 -6.16 -7.94 -4.93
CA ALA A 224 -6.62 -8.71 -3.78
C ALA A 224 -6.57 -7.96 -2.43
N LEU A 225 -5.73 -6.92 -2.31
CA LEU A 225 -5.68 -6.02 -1.15
C LEU A 225 -6.73 -4.90 -1.21
N GLY A 226 -7.40 -4.71 -2.34
CA GLY A 226 -8.27 -3.55 -2.57
C GLY A 226 -7.53 -2.28 -3.00
N LEU A 227 -6.28 -2.41 -3.49
CA LEU A 227 -5.49 -1.31 -4.06
C LEU A 227 -5.82 -1.14 -5.54
N TYR A 228 -5.99 0.10 -5.97
CA TYR A 228 -6.33 0.48 -7.33
C TYR A 228 -5.14 1.09 -8.05
N ASP A 229 -5.19 1.08 -9.37
CA ASP A 229 -4.29 1.80 -10.27
C ASP A 229 -2.79 1.48 -10.06
N MET A 230 -2.48 0.30 -9.45
CA MET A 230 -1.11 -0.19 -9.32
C MET A 230 -0.53 -0.67 -10.68
N SER A 231 -1.35 -0.67 -11.73
CA SER A 231 -0.97 -0.84 -13.13
C SER A 231 -1.62 0.29 -13.93
N GLY A 232 -0.83 1.09 -14.66
CA GLY A 232 -1.29 2.20 -15.50
C GLY A 232 -1.54 3.50 -14.73
N ASN A 233 -2.40 4.34 -15.25
CA ASN A 233 -2.76 5.69 -14.83
C ASN A 233 -1.56 6.63 -14.76
N VAL A 234 -0.78 6.68 -13.66
CA VAL A 234 0.50 7.40 -13.61
C VAL A 234 1.61 6.54 -13.04
N TRP A 235 2.85 6.75 -13.51
CA TRP A 235 4.04 6.21 -12.87
C TRP A 235 4.15 6.71 -11.44
N GLU A 236 4.53 5.85 -10.51
CA GLU A 236 4.59 6.18 -9.09
C GLU A 236 6.01 6.21 -8.56
N TRP A 237 6.40 7.34 -7.96
CA TRP A 237 7.68 7.49 -7.28
C TRP A 237 7.79 6.57 -6.07
N CYS A 238 8.91 5.81 -5.99
CA CYS A 238 9.31 5.06 -4.81
C CYS A 238 10.44 5.79 -4.05
N ALA A 239 10.66 5.41 -2.79
CA ALA A 239 11.69 6.01 -1.95
C ALA A 239 13.11 5.71 -2.42
N ASP A 240 13.30 4.54 -3.05
CA ASP A 240 14.58 3.94 -3.34
C ASP A 240 15.38 4.67 -4.43
N TRP A 241 16.69 4.75 -4.21
CA TRP A 241 17.61 4.98 -5.31
C TRP A 241 17.64 3.75 -6.22
N TYR A 242 17.72 3.97 -7.52
CA TYR A 242 17.79 2.88 -8.49
C TYR A 242 19.22 2.35 -8.64
N HIS A 243 19.35 1.01 -8.70
CA HIS A 243 20.55 0.32 -9.11
C HIS A 243 20.17 -0.97 -9.84
N ASP A 244 20.84 -1.27 -10.96
CA ASP A 244 20.52 -2.43 -11.81
C ASP A 244 20.68 -3.76 -11.05
N ASP A 245 21.69 -3.87 -10.22
CA ASP A 245 22.07 -5.11 -9.52
C ASP A 245 21.67 -5.10 -8.03
N TYR A 246 20.83 -4.16 -7.58
CA TYR A 246 20.49 -4.04 -6.16
C TYR A 246 19.93 -5.32 -5.56
N PHE A 247 19.12 -6.08 -6.30
CA PHE A 247 18.54 -7.33 -5.82
C PHE A 247 19.57 -8.40 -5.45
N GLN A 248 20.80 -8.31 -5.95
CA GLN A 248 21.87 -9.25 -5.60
C GLN A 248 22.51 -8.95 -4.25
N ILE A 249 22.41 -7.70 -3.78
CA ILE A 249 23.07 -7.18 -2.57
C ILE A 249 22.08 -6.64 -1.55
N ALA A 250 20.77 -6.65 -1.85
CA ALA A 250 19.73 -6.10 -1.00
C ALA A 250 19.59 -6.89 0.32
N ASP A 251 19.25 -6.18 1.37
CA ASP A 251 18.80 -6.80 2.61
C ASP A 251 17.57 -7.68 2.35
N LYS A 252 17.49 -8.80 3.04
CA LYS A 252 16.33 -9.70 2.95
C LYS A 252 15.14 -9.21 3.76
N SER A 253 15.34 -8.30 4.70
CA SER A 253 14.30 -7.75 5.56
C SER A 253 14.17 -6.26 5.32
N ASP A 254 12.97 -5.82 4.97
CA ASP A 254 12.59 -4.42 4.77
C ASP A 254 13.61 -3.61 3.94
N PRO A 255 13.99 -4.06 2.72
CA PRO A 255 15.00 -3.39 1.91
C PRO A 255 14.56 -1.97 1.54
N LYS A 256 15.47 -1.01 1.66
CA LYS A 256 15.22 0.43 1.45
C LYS A 256 15.91 1.02 0.20
N GLY A 257 16.42 0.15 -0.66
CA GLY A 257 17.23 0.58 -1.79
C GLY A 257 18.69 0.92 -1.39
N PRO A 258 19.54 1.22 -2.37
CA PRO A 258 20.89 1.71 -2.11
C PRO A 258 20.86 3.00 -1.30
N GLU A 259 21.91 3.22 -0.50
CA GLU A 259 22.05 4.42 0.34
C GLU A 259 22.14 5.72 -0.50
N TYR A 260 22.72 5.63 -1.69
CA TYR A 260 22.88 6.74 -2.63
C TYR A 260 22.74 6.29 -4.07
N GLY A 261 22.44 7.25 -4.94
CA GLY A 261 22.27 7.03 -6.38
C GLY A 261 22.04 8.35 -7.13
N THR A 262 21.82 8.26 -8.41
CA THR A 262 21.55 9.43 -9.30
C THR A 262 20.12 9.46 -9.81
N GLU A 263 19.43 8.34 -9.75
CA GLU A 263 18.06 8.16 -10.25
C GLU A 263 17.20 7.44 -9.20
N LYS A 264 15.93 7.81 -9.14
CA LYS A 264 14.92 7.22 -8.26
C LYS A 264 14.08 6.21 -9.00
N VAL A 265 13.62 5.18 -8.27
CA VAL A 265 12.72 4.16 -8.83
C VAL A 265 11.34 4.76 -9.07
N VAL A 266 10.72 4.39 -10.20
CA VAL A 266 9.29 4.57 -10.48
C VAL A 266 8.69 3.24 -10.93
N ARG A 267 7.41 3.02 -10.63
CA ARG A 267 6.71 1.76 -10.83
C ARG A 267 5.32 1.99 -11.45
N GLY A 268 4.71 0.92 -11.99
CA GLY A 268 3.31 0.85 -12.36
C GLY A 268 2.98 1.15 -13.82
N GLY A 269 3.82 1.87 -14.55
CA GLY A 269 3.43 2.37 -15.88
C GLY A 269 2.49 3.55 -15.78
N SER A 270 1.92 3.98 -16.92
CA SER A 270 1.02 5.13 -16.97
C SER A 270 0.03 5.04 -18.13
N TRP A 271 -0.91 5.97 -18.20
CA TRP A 271 -1.83 6.18 -19.31
C TRP A 271 -1.12 6.32 -20.67
N PHE A 272 0.13 6.74 -20.69
CA PHE A 272 0.95 6.91 -21.90
C PHE A 272 1.95 5.76 -22.12
N SER A 273 1.79 4.66 -21.40
CA SER A 273 2.68 3.49 -21.49
C SER A 273 2.04 2.35 -22.26
N ASN A 274 2.84 1.60 -23.00
CA ASN A 274 2.42 0.28 -23.50
C ASN A 274 2.22 -0.70 -22.33
N ASP A 275 1.47 -1.75 -22.54
CA ASP A 275 1.12 -2.82 -21.61
C ASP A 275 2.34 -3.41 -20.87
N VAL A 276 3.44 -3.66 -21.58
CA VAL A 276 4.68 -4.21 -21.00
C VAL A 276 5.29 -3.35 -19.89
N PHE A 277 4.98 -2.06 -19.84
CA PHE A 277 5.42 -1.15 -18.79
C PHE A 277 4.51 -1.13 -17.57
N CYS A 278 3.28 -1.64 -17.70
CA CYS A 278 2.29 -1.67 -16.64
C CYS A 278 2.34 -2.94 -15.78
N THR A 279 3.29 -3.85 -16.05
CA THR A 279 3.44 -5.10 -15.30
C THR A 279 3.96 -4.87 -13.88
N VAL A 280 3.53 -5.72 -12.93
CA VAL A 280 3.87 -5.58 -11.51
C VAL A 280 5.37 -5.65 -11.21
N ASN A 281 6.15 -6.30 -12.06
CA ASN A 281 7.60 -6.45 -11.88
C ASN A 281 8.43 -5.47 -12.72
N ARG A 282 7.79 -4.59 -13.52
CA ARG A 282 8.51 -3.61 -14.33
C ARG A 282 9.12 -2.53 -13.47
N ARG A 283 10.41 -2.32 -13.62
CA ARG A 283 11.18 -1.26 -12.98
C ARG A 283 11.53 -0.18 -13.99
N TYR A 284 11.40 1.07 -13.58
CA TYR A 284 11.93 2.20 -14.35
C TYR A 284 12.61 3.21 -13.42
N LYS A 285 13.32 4.19 -13.98
CA LYS A 285 14.15 5.11 -13.21
C LYS A 285 14.20 6.49 -13.85
N LEU A 286 14.26 7.50 -13.02
CA LEU A 286 14.36 8.89 -13.43
C LEU A 286 15.17 9.70 -12.44
N LYS A 287 15.72 10.84 -12.90
CA LYS A 287 16.33 11.82 -12.01
C LYS A 287 15.28 12.33 -11.02
N PRO A 288 15.65 12.60 -9.75
CA PRO A 288 14.68 12.97 -8.70
C PRO A 288 14.01 14.33 -8.93
N ASP A 289 14.56 15.17 -9.79
CA ASP A 289 14.00 16.47 -10.20
C ASP A 289 13.10 16.40 -11.44
N TYR A 290 13.04 15.24 -12.11
CA TYR A 290 12.21 15.06 -13.31
C TYR A 290 10.72 15.25 -13.01
N ARG A 291 9.99 15.83 -13.96
CA ARG A 291 8.55 16.08 -13.92
C ARG A 291 7.95 15.83 -15.28
N ASP A 292 6.79 15.20 -15.31
CA ASP A 292 5.99 15.04 -16.53
C ASP A 292 4.54 14.73 -16.16
N THR A 293 3.65 14.80 -17.13
CA THR A 293 2.19 14.66 -16.99
C THR A 293 1.72 13.23 -16.70
N ASN A 294 2.62 12.28 -16.68
CA ASN A 294 2.38 10.86 -16.42
C ASN A 294 3.14 10.30 -15.20
N PHE A 295 3.66 11.20 -14.30
CA PHE A 295 4.33 10.80 -13.05
C PHE A 295 3.68 11.42 -11.83
N GLY A 296 3.24 10.56 -10.93
CA GLY A 296 2.63 10.87 -9.67
C GLY A 296 3.19 9.99 -8.54
N PHE A 297 2.40 9.70 -7.52
CA PHE A 297 2.82 8.87 -6.38
C PHE A 297 1.62 8.47 -5.52
N ARG A 298 1.82 7.43 -4.70
CA ARG A 298 1.02 7.12 -3.50
C ARG A 298 1.91 7.10 -2.29
N CYS A 299 1.31 7.16 -1.09
CA CYS A 299 2.06 7.15 0.15
C CYS A 299 1.83 5.86 0.95
N VAL A 300 2.77 5.61 1.86
CA VAL A 300 2.67 4.60 2.92
C VAL A 300 2.87 5.25 4.28
N LYS A 301 2.40 4.55 5.32
CA LYS A 301 2.57 4.96 6.72
C LYS A 301 3.00 3.75 7.54
N ASP A 302 3.99 3.96 8.39
CA ASP A 302 4.43 2.95 9.36
C ASP A 302 3.37 2.77 10.47
N LEU A 303 3.33 1.58 11.08
CA LEU A 303 2.37 1.18 12.11
C LEU A 303 2.83 1.53 13.53
#